data_0a5c50a6413c3606440fddaef2818784
#
_entry.id   0a5c50a6413c3606440fddaef2818784
#
_cell.length_a   1.000
_cell.length_b   1.000
_cell.length_c   1.000
_cell.angle_alpha   90.00
_cell.angle_beta   90.00
_cell.angle_gamma   90.00
#
_symmetry.space_group_name_H-M   'P 1'
#
loop_
_entity.id
_entity.type
_entity.pdbx_description
1 polymer ?
#
loop_
_entity_poly.entity_id
_entity_poly.type
_entity_poly.pdbx_seq_one_letter_code
_entity_poly.pdbx_strand_id
1 'polypeptide(L)'
;LVIKTNEQLSIQEMRELVSSSIHNAKKDIDLRLLIETKIKATKLINEINNVKPMMNELCTSKESQEINNIIKLMKIELKSDNKDKISNLVDELNDKTKNFAQKIIDSNFSNFVGKEIDVLDKS
;
A
#
# COMPACT_ATOMS: atom_id res chain seq x y z
N LEU A 1 17.67 -39.21 -26.07
CA LEU A 1 17.88 -38.61 -24.87
C LEU A 1 17.63 -37.10 -24.95
N VAL A 2 17.94 -36.39 -23.91
CA VAL A 2 17.72 -34.94 -23.85
C VAL A 2 18.40 -34.22 -25.03
N ILE A 3 19.56 -34.67 -25.42
CA ILE A 3 20.31 -34.10 -26.54
C ILE A 3 19.52 -34.24 -27.85
N LYS A 4 18.87 -35.39 -28.05
CA LYS A 4 18.06 -35.61 -29.26
C LYS A 4 16.85 -34.73 -29.28
N THR A 5 16.26 -34.48 -28.14
CA THR A 5 15.11 -33.57 -28.02
C THR A 5 15.52 -32.15 -28.42
N ASN A 6 16.71 -31.72 -27.99
CA ASN A 6 17.24 -30.40 -28.34
C ASN A 6 17.56 -30.30 -29.84
N GLU A 7 18.02 -31.39 -30.46
CA GLU A 7 18.28 -31.43 -31.89
C GLU A 7 16.98 -31.29 -32.70
N GLN A 8 15.86 -31.74 -32.15
CA GLN A 8 14.55 -31.65 -32.81
C GLN A 8 13.98 -30.25 -32.77
N LEU A 9 14.39 -29.41 -31.80
CA LEU A 9 13.92 -28.07 -31.69
C LEU A 9 14.72 -27.12 -32.60
N SER A 10 14.03 -26.37 -33.44
CA SER A 10 14.68 -25.32 -34.22
C SER A 10 15.09 -24.16 -33.34
N ILE A 11 16.02 -23.36 -33.81
CA ILE A 11 16.44 -22.14 -33.10
C ILE A 11 15.23 -21.22 -32.88
N GLN A 12 14.37 -21.14 -33.87
CA GLN A 12 13.16 -20.32 -33.77
C GLN A 12 12.20 -20.82 -32.68
N GLU A 13 12.00 -22.13 -32.62
CA GLU A 13 11.16 -22.73 -31.57
C GLU A 13 11.73 -22.48 -30.18
N MET A 14 13.06 -22.57 -30.04
CA MET A 14 13.73 -22.27 -28.77
C MET A 14 13.53 -20.82 -28.37
N ARG A 15 13.62 -19.89 -29.33
CA ARG A 15 13.40 -18.47 -29.09
C ARG A 15 11.94 -18.22 -28.66
N GLU A 16 11.00 -18.88 -29.28
CA GLU A 16 9.59 -18.77 -28.94
C GLU A 16 9.33 -19.28 -27.51
N LEU A 17 9.93 -20.41 -27.14
CA LEU A 17 9.81 -20.96 -25.79
C LEU A 17 10.40 -20.02 -24.75
N VAL A 18 11.59 -19.47 -25.00
CA VAL A 18 12.22 -18.52 -24.09
C VAL A 18 11.39 -17.23 -23.98
N SER A 19 10.92 -16.71 -25.11
CA SER A 19 10.09 -15.52 -25.16
C SER A 19 8.78 -15.72 -24.38
N SER A 20 8.13 -16.87 -24.58
CA SER A 20 6.91 -17.26 -23.82
C SER A 20 7.18 -17.35 -22.34
N SER A 21 8.30 -17.94 -21.96
CA SER A 21 8.70 -18.10 -20.57
C SER A 21 8.94 -16.76 -19.91
N ILE A 22 9.61 -15.85 -20.59
CA ILE A 22 9.85 -14.47 -20.11
C ILE A 22 8.52 -13.73 -19.97
N HIS A 23 7.63 -13.86 -20.94
CA HIS A 23 6.32 -13.21 -20.91
C HIS A 23 5.47 -13.71 -19.75
N ASN A 24 5.46 -15.01 -19.50
CA ASN A 24 4.74 -15.61 -18.37
C ASN A 24 5.33 -15.18 -17.04
N ALA A 25 6.65 -15.11 -16.94
CA ALA A 25 7.33 -14.63 -15.72
C ALA A 25 6.96 -13.17 -15.45
N LYS A 26 6.88 -12.34 -16.48
CA LYS A 26 6.48 -10.95 -16.35
C LYS A 26 5.03 -10.82 -15.87
N LYS A 27 4.14 -11.62 -16.42
CA LYS A 27 2.73 -11.67 -15.97
C LYS A 27 2.63 -12.07 -14.50
N ASP A 28 3.40 -13.06 -14.09
CA ASP A 28 3.41 -13.53 -12.71
C ASP A 28 3.93 -12.44 -11.75
N ILE A 29 4.96 -11.72 -12.15
CA ILE A 29 5.49 -10.59 -11.37
C ILE A 29 4.44 -9.48 -11.28
N ASP A 30 3.80 -9.12 -12.39
CA ASP A 30 2.78 -8.08 -12.42
C ASP A 30 1.59 -8.45 -11.53
N LEU A 31 1.16 -9.71 -11.56
CA LEU A 31 0.08 -10.20 -10.72
C LEU A 31 0.48 -10.15 -9.25
N ARG A 32 1.70 -10.54 -8.92
CA ARG A 32 2.21 -10.48 -7.56
C ARG A 32 2.25 -9.05 -7.06
N LEU A 33 2.74 -8.11 -7.87
CA LEU A 33 2.77 -6.70 -7.54
C LEU A 33 1.38 -6.13 -7.32
N LEU A 34 0.42 -6.55 -8.14
CA LEU A 34 -0.98 -6.15 -7.98
C LEU A 34 -1.54 -6.64 -6.64
N ILE A 35 -1.30 -7.90 -6.29
CA ILE A 35 -1.74 -8.49 -5.03
C ILE A 35 -1.10 -7.76 -3.85
N GLU A 36 0.20 -7.52 -3.90
CA GLU A 36 0.93 -6.80 -2.86
C GLU A 36 0.39 -5.37 -2.69
N THR A 37 0.10 -4.70 -3.79
CA THR A 37 -0.46 -3.35 -3.78
C THR A 37 -1.84 -3.34 -3.14
N LYS A 38 -2.68 -4.33 -3.47
CA LYS A 38 -4.02 -4.49 -2.87
C LYS A 38 -3.91 -4.75 -1.36
N ILE A 39 -2.96 -5.57 -0.94
CA ILE A 39 -2.72 -5.84 0.48
C ILE A 39 -2.31 -4.57 1.21
N LYS A 40 -1.38 -3.81 0.64
CA LYS A 40 -0.96 -2.52 1.20
C LYS A 40 -2.13 -1.55 1.35
N ALA A 41 -2.95 -1.44 0.31
CA ALA A 41 -4.12 -0.57 0.31
C ALA A 41 -5.12 -0.98 1.40
N THR A 42 -5.42 -2.26 1.49
CA THR A 42 -6.34 -2.80 2.50
C THR A 42 -5.82 -2.55 3.91
N LYS A 43 -4.53 -2.79 4.12
CA LYS A 43 -3.86 -2.57 5.40
C LYS A 43 -3.93 -1.10 5.81
N LEU A 44 -3.67 -0.20 4.88
CA LEU A 44 -3.71 1.23 5.11
C LEU A 44 -5.13 1.69 5.47
N ILE A 45 -6.15 1.19 4.76
CA ILE A 45 -7.55 1.47 5.06
C ILE A 45 -7.89 1.03 6.48
N ASN A 46 -7.47 -0.17 6.87
CA ASN A 46 -7.72 -0.71 8.21
C ASN A 46 -7.03 0.13 9.28
N GLU A 47 -5.79 0.55 9.05
CA GLU A 47 -5.05 1.42 9.97
C GLU A 47 -5.77 2.75 10.17
N ILE A 48 -6.26 3.34 9.08
CA ILE A 48 -6.99 4.60 9.15
C ILE A 48 -8.32 4.41 9.89
N ASN A 49 -9.04 3.33 9.63
CA ASN A 49 -10.28 3.04 10.34
C ASN A 49 -10.06 2.89 11.84
N ASN A 50 -8.92 2.33 12.25
CA ASN A 50 -8.58 2.17 13.65
C ASN A 50 -8.31 3.51 14.35
N VAL A 51 -7.77 4.49 13.62
CA VAL A 51 -7.48 5.82 14.17
C VAL A 51 -8.55 6.86 13.85
N LYS A 52 -9.63 6.43 13.23
CA LYS A 52 -10.73 7.33 12.82
C LYS A 52 -11.31 8.16 13.96
N PRO A 53 -11.51 7.63 15.17
CA PRO A 53 -11.96 8.46 16.31
C PRO A 53 -10.98 9.59 16.64
N MET A 54 -9.68 9.32 16.59
CA MET A 54 -8.66 10.35 16.79
C MET A 54 -8.66 11.36 15.65
N MET A 55 -8.92 10.88 14.44
CA MET A 55 -9.00 11.72 13.25
C MET A 55 -10.05 12.81 13.39
N ASN A 56 -11.21 12.46 13.95
CA ASN A 56 -12.30 13.41 14.16
C ASN A 56 -11.92 14.52 15.16
N GLU A 57 -11.01 14.21 16.09
CA GLU A 57 -10.56 15.19 17.09
C GLU A 57 -9.41 16.06 16.58
N LEU A 58 -8.49 15.48 15.79
CA LEU A 58 -7.24 16.14 15.40
C LEU A 58 -7.29 16.77 14.01
N CYS A 59 -8.14 16.26 13.13
CA CYS A 59 -8.26 16.75 11.76
C CYS A 59 -9.45 17.67 11.59
N THR A 60 -9.33 18.62 10.64
CA THR A 60 -10.48 19.43 10.24
C THR A 60 -11.47 18.56 9.48
N SER A 61 -12.72 19.01 9.41
CA SER A 61 -13.76 18.32 8.63
C SER A 61 -13.34 18.12 7.18
N LYS A 62 -12.65 19.10 6.61
CA LYS A 62 -12.17 19.06 5.24
C LYS A 62 -11.14 17.96 5.04
N GLU A 63 -10.14 17.88 5.93
CA GLU A 63 -9.11 16.84 5.88
C GLU A 63 -9.72 15.45 6.03
N SER A 64 -10.65 15.30 6.95
CA SER A 64 -11.35 14.04 7.19
C SER A 64 -12.16 13.61 5.96
N GLN A 65 -12.85 14.55 5.31
CA GLN A 65 -13.58 14.28 4.08
C GLN A 65 -12.67 13.87 2.93
N GLU A 66 -11.54 14.54 2.78
CA GLU A 66 -10.56 14.20 1.74
C GLU A 66 -10.05 12.77 1.92
N ILE A 67 -9.69 12.41 3.14
CA ILE A 67 -9.23 11.04 3.45
C ILE A 67 -10.34 10.03 3.19
N ASN A 68 -11.55 10.30 3.62
CA ASN A 68 -12.71 9.41 3.38
C ASN A 68 -12.99 9.25 1.89
N ASN A 69 -12.87 10.31 1.10
CA ASN A 69 -13.07 10.25 -0.35
C ASN A 69 -12.01 9.37 -1.01
N ILE A 70 -10.76 9.50 -0.60
CA ILE A 70 -9.67 8.65 -1.12
C ILE A 70 -9.92 7.19 -0.76
N ILE A 71 -10.36 6.91 0.46
CA ILE A 71 -10.69 5.55 0.90
C ILE A 71 -11.82 4.98 0.05
N LYS A 72 -12.84 5.75 -0.25
CA LYS A 72 -13.94 5.31 -1.12
C LYS A 72 -13.46 4.96 -2.51
N LEU A 73 -12.65 5.82 -3.11
CA LEU A 73 -12.05 5.57 -4.42
C LEU A 73 -11.16 4.34 -4.38
N MET A 74 -10.37 4.18 -3.33
CA MET A 74 -9.50 3.02 -3.16
C MET A 74 -10.31 1.73 -3.06
N LYS A 75 -11.42 1.72 -2.33
CA LYS A 75 -12.29 0.55 -2.24
C LYS A 75 -12.88 0.16 -3.60
N ILE A 76 -13.21 1.15 -4.42
CA ILE A 76 -13.68 0.92 -5.79
C ILE A 76 -12.55 0.33 -6.64
N GLU A 77 -11.36 0.92 -6.59
CA GLU A 77 -10.22 0.46 -7.38
C GLU A 77 -9.68 -0.89 -6.92
N LEU A 78 -9.88 -1.27 -5.65
CA LEU A 78 -9.51 -2.61 -5.16
C LEU A 78 -10.27 -3.72 -5.87
N LYS A 79 -11.44 -3.41 -6.42
CA LYS A 79 -12.23 -4.34 -7.21
C LYS A 79 -11.74 -4.42 -8.65
N SER A 80 -10.96 -3.45 -9.09
CA SER A 80 -10.34 -3.43 -10.42
C SER A 80 -8.95 -4.04 -10.34
N ASP A 81 -8.40 -4.37 -11.50
CA ASP A 81 -7.04 -4.92 -11.59
C ASP A 81 -6.03 -3.84 -12.04
N ASN A 82 -6.33 -2.58 -11.78
CA ASN A 82 -5.47 -1.48 -12.16
C ASN A 82 -4.51 -1.13 -11.02
N LYS A 83 -3.35 -1.78 -11.02
CA LYS A 83 -2.29 -1.59 -10.04
C LYS A 83 -1.86 -0.12 -9.93
N ASP A 84 -1.71 0.55 -11.08
CA ASP A 84 -1.21 1.93 -11.11
C ASP A 84 -2.16 2.89 -10.40
N LYS A 85 -3.45 2.76 -10.62
CA LYS A 85 -4.45 3.57 -9.93
C LYS A 85 -4.47 3.29 -8.43
N ILE A 86 -4.40 2.02 -8.05
CA ILE A 86 -4.36 1.61 -6.65
C ILE A 86 -3.10 2.19 -5.99
N SER A 87 -1.95 2.05 -6.64
CA SER A 87 -0.68 2.56 -6.13
C SER A 87 -0.70 4.08 -5.96
N ASN A 88 -1.25 4.80 -6.93
CA ASN A 88 -1.40 6.25 -6.86
C ASN A 88 -2.29 6.68 -5.68
N LEU A 89 -3.39 5.96 -5.47
CA LEU A 89 -4.28 6.22 -4.34
C LEU A 89 -3.62 5.92 -3.00
N VAL A 90 -2.82 4.84 -2.93
CA VAL A 90 -2.04 4.51 -1.74
C VAL A 90 -1.06 5.63 -1.42
N ASP A 91 -0.33 6.11 -2.42
CA ASP A 91 0.63 7.21 -2.24
C ASP A 91 -0.06 8.49 -1.80
N GLU A 92 -1.18 8.83 -2.42
CA GLU A 92 -1.97 10.01 -2.07
C GLU A 92 -2.50 9.91 -0.64
N LEU A 93 -3.01 8.75 -0.26
CA LEU A 93 -3.52 8.52 1.08
C LEU A 93 -2.40 8.55 2.12
N ASN A 94 -1.23 7.99 1.79
CA ASN A 94 -0.05 8.05 2.64
C ASN A 94 0.38 9.51 2.89
N ASP A 95 0.40 10.34 1.86
CA ASP A 95 0.77 11.74 1.99
C ASP A 95 -0.18 12.49 2.91
N LYS A 96 -1.47 12.26 2.75
CA LYS A 96 -2.49 12.90 3.59
C LYS A 96 -2.45 12.37 5.03
N THR A 97 -2.29 11.06 5.20
CA THR A 97 -2.20 10.47 6.53
C THR A 97 -0.87 10.76 7.22
N LYS A 98 0.17 11.08 6.47
CA LYS A 98 1.45 11.47 7.02
C LYS A 98 1.31 12.74 7.86
N ASN A 99 0.59 13.74 7.36
CA ASN A 99 0.29 14.94 8.11
C ASN A 99 -0.52 14.64 9.36
N PHE A 100 -1.51 13.76 9.22
CA PHE A 100 -2.33 13.30 10.33
C PHE A 100 -1.51 12.51 11.35
N ALA A 101 -0.65 11.59 10.87
CA ALA A 101 0.24 10.83 11.74
C ALA A 101 1.17 11.73 12.54
N GLN A 102 1.66 12.80 11.91
CA GLN A 102 2.48 13.79 12.61
C GLN A 102 1.69 14.50 13.72
N LYS A 103 0.44 14.83 13.46
CA LYS A 103 -0.44 15.41 14.48
C LYS A 103 -0.67 14.45 15.66
N ILE A 104 -0.86 13.16 15.37
CA ILE A 104 -0.98 12.13 16.41
C ILE A 104 0.29 12.04 17.24
N ILE A 105 1.44 11.97 16.57
CA ILE A 105 2.74 11.88 17.24
C ILE A 105 2.96 13.11 18.14
N ASP A 106 2.70 14.29 17.61
CA ASP A 106 2.86 15.55 18.37
C ASP A 106 1.94 15.57 19.59
N SER A 107 0.69 15.15 19.44
CA SER A 107 -0.28 15.09 20.52
C SER A 107 0.13 14.07 21.59
N ASN A 108 0.52 12.86 21.16
CA ASN A 108 0.98 11.82 22.08
C ASN A 108 2.29 12.20 22.75
N PHE A 109 3.18 12.83 22.02
CA PHE A 109 4.46 13.29 22.56
C PHE A 109 4.24 14.36 23.64
N SER A 110 3.35 15.31 23.41
CA SER A 110 2.99 16.32 24.40
C SER A 110 2.42 15.68 25.67
N ASN A 111 1.53 14.72 25.52
CA ASN A 111 0.95 13.98 26.63
C ASN A 111 2.00 13.16 27.37
N PHE A 112 2.89 12.50 26.62
CA PHE A 112 3.96 11.68 27.19
C PHE A 112 4.96 12.55 27.97
N VAL A 113 5.38 13.68 27.40
CA VAL A 113 6.30 14.61 28.05
C VAL A 113 5.68 15.16 29.34
N GLY A 114 4.40 15.50 29.30
CA GLY A 114 3.68 15.96 30.47
C GLY A 114 3.65 14.91 31.58
N LYS A 115 3.36 13.65 31.23
CA LYS A 115 3.36 12.55 32.18
C LYS A 115 4.74 12.25 32.72
N GLU A 116 5.75 12.33 31.88
CA GLU A 116 7.14 12.08 32.27
C GLU A 116 7.62 13.14 33.25
N ILE A 117 7.29 14.40 33.03
CA ILE A 117 7.58 15.49 33.94
C ILE A 117 6.91 15.24 35.29
N ASP A 118 5.64 14.83 35.30
CA ASP A 118 4.92 14.52 36.52
C ASP A 118 5.59 13.37 37.30
N VAL A 119 6.04 12.34 36.59
CA VAL A 119 6.73 11.19 37.21
C VAL A 119 8.07 11.65 37.79
N LEU A 120 8.81 12.49 37.08
CA LEU A 120 10.08 13.03 37.54
C LEU A 120 9.89 13.92 38.78
N ASP A 121 8.85 14.72 38.81
CA ASP A 121 8.52 15.56 39.97
C ASP A 121 8.15 14.70 41.20
N LYS A 122 7.56 13.55 40.98
CA LYS A 122 7.19 12.63 42.04
C LYS A 122 8.36 11.78 42.56
N SER A 123 9.37 11.62 41.73
CA SER A 123 10.53 10.84 42.08
C SER A 123 11.58 11.69 42.78
#